data_d87de5ed1a6e82d82a7d457535ffc407
#
_entry.id   d87de5ed1a6e82d82a7d457535ffc407
#
_cell.length_a   1.000
_cell.length_b   1.000
_cell.length_c   1.000
_cell.angle_alpha   90.00
_cell.angle_beta   90.00
_cell.angle_gamma   90.00
#
_symmetry.space_group_name_H-M   'P 1'
#
loop_
_entity.id
_entity.type
_entity.pdbx_description
1 polymer ?
#
loop_
_entity_poly.entity_id
_entity_poly.type
_entity_poly.pdbx_seq_one_letter_code
_entity_poly.pdbx_strand_id
1 'polypeptide(L)'
;MLTVGVGALALLAVVASGCSSGNSTAVTTTTATGGSSSASTTGGSSSTGASGAATIDPCSVVTDAVAAKVYGAGSTVTTSPSSDKMHCSVSILGVSYELNVLGGPASDYKMQKSIAFVNPTNFPGLGKEAVIGKSSDNTGAQLGLLYRTDGGMIYIQGESDQAKLTALAGAIAAQG
;
A
#
# COMPACT_ATOMS: atom_id res chain seq x y z
N MET A 1 -3.74 -19.85 48.75
CA MET A 1 -2.44 -20.47 48.40
C MET A 1 -1.90 -19.76 47.17
N LEU A 2 -0.90 -18.91 47.40
CA LEU A 2 -0.20 -18.16 46.33
C LEU A 2 0.95 -19.03 45.82
N THR A 3 1.05 -19.15 44.49
CA THR A 3 2.25 -19.70 43.85
C THR A 3 2.81 -18.65 42.88
N VAL A 4 3.92 -18.07 43.27
CA VAL A 4 4.71 -17.13 42.48
C VAL A 4 5.70 -17.95 41.65
N GLY A 5 5.58 -17.89 40.32
CA GLY A 5 6.52 -18.46 39.37
C GLY A 5 7.47 -17.39 38.84
N VAL A 6 8.72 -17.45 39.22
CA VAL A 6 9.82 -16.65 38.69
C VAL A 6 10.41 -17.40 37.51
N GLY A 7 10.28 -16.87 36.29
CA GLY A 7 10.86 -17.40 35.06
C GLY A 7 11.97 -16.49 34.54
N ALA A 8 13.17 -17.05 34.38
CA ALA A 8 14.43 -16.39 34.11
C ALA A 8 14.52 -15.78 32.68
N LEU A 9 15.14 -14.58 32.61
CA LEU A 9 15.64 -13.94 31.39
C LEU A 9 16.82 -14.76 30.82
N ALA A 10 16.74 -15.08 29.55
CA ALA A 10 17.88 -15.48 28.74
C ALA A 10 18.19 -14.38 27.71
N LEU A 11 19.29 -13.66 27.96
CA LEU A 11 19.92 -12.76 26.99
C LEU A 11 20.68 -13.59 25.96
N LEU A 12 20.34 -13.50 24.70
CA LEU A 12 21.19 -13.93 23.59
C LEU A 12 21.76 -12.71 22.90
N ALA A 13 23.05 -12.50 23.06
CA ALA A 13 23.84 -11.56 22.27
C ALA A 13 24.26 -12.25 20.97
N VAL A 14 23.92 -11.67 19.83
CA VAL A 14 24.44 -12.07 18.52
C VAL A 14 25.40 -11.00 18.02
N VAL A 15 26.63 -11.46 17.82
CA VAL A 15 27.80 -10.68 17.40
C VAL A 15 27.73 -10.40 15.89
N ALA A 16 27.92 -9.16 15.53
CA ALA A 16 28.08 -8.70 14.14
C ALA A 16 29.46 -9.14 13.61
N SER A 17 29.47 -9.77 12.45
CA SER A 17 30.68 -9.94 11.65
C SER A 17 30.53 -9.16 10.35
N GLY A 18 31.36 -8.13 10.23
CA GLY A 18 31.49 -7.34 9.02
C GLY A 18 32.29 -8.09 7.94
N CYS A 19 31.99 -7.80 6.70
CA CYS A 19 32.93 -7.94 5.59
C CYS A 19 32.81 -6.71 4.68
N SER A 20 33.88 -5.94 4.75
CA SER A 20 34.28 -4.88 3.84
C SER A 20 34.76 -5.50 2.53
N SER A 21 34.31 -5.01 1.39
CA SER A 21 35.10 -5.09 0.15
C SER A 21 34.74 -3.90 -0.71
N GLY A 22 35.70 -2.99 -0.80
CA GLY A 22 35.67 -1.85 -1.66
C GLY A 22 35.83 -2.20 -3.14
N ASN A 23 35.27 -1.38 -3.99
CA ASN A 23 35.78 -1.18 -5.35
C ASN A 23 35.55 0.28 -5.73
N SER A 24 36.63 1.06 -5.69
CA SER A 24 36.68 2.41 -6.21
C SER A 24 36.86 2.36 -7.71
N THR A 25 35.92 2.90 -8.45
CA THR A 25 36.14 3.21 -9.87
C THR A 25 36.00 4.74 -10.05
N ALA A 26 37.10 5.36 -10.28
CA ALA A 26 37.18 6.77 -10.66
C ALA A 26 36.52 6.98 -12.02
N VAL A 27 35.62 7.94 -12.12
CA VAL A 27 35.10 8.43 -13.40
C VAL A 27 35.52 9.88 -13.59
N THR A 28 36.22 10.05 -14.65
CA THR A 28 36.81 11.24 -15.21
C THR A 28 35.78 12.31 -15.55
N THR A 29 36.01 13.51 -15.05
CA THR A 29 35.28 14.73 -15.41
C THR A 29 35.61 15.13 -16.84
N THR A 30 34.63 15.24 -17.71
CA THR A 30 34.76 15.95 -18.98
C THR A 30 33.81 17.13 -19.02
N THR A 31 34.36 18.31 -18.92
CA THR A 31 33.70 19.59 -19.14
C THR A 31 33.51 19.80 -20.64
N ALA A 32 32.29 19.99 -21.08
CA ALA A 32 32.02 20.54 -22.42
C ALA A 32 30.99 21.67 -22.29
N THR A 33 31.48 22.85 -22.51
CA THR A 33 30.76 24.10 -22.74
C THR A 33 30.24 24.13 -24.19
N GLY A 34 28.98 24.52 -24.40
CA GLY A 34 28.53 24.82 -25.75
C GLY A 34 27.00 24.94 -25.80
N GLY A 35 26.53 26.17 -25.96
CA GLY A 35 25.14 26.54 -26.07
C GLY A 35 24.44 26.10 -27.36
N SER A 36 23.17 26.13 -27.38
CA SER A 36 22.32 26.74 -28.42
C SER A 36 20.85 26.44 -28.11
N SER A 37 20.11 27.49 -28.07
CA SER A 37 18.65 27.51 -28.09
C SER A 37 18.11 26.82 -29.34
N SER A 38 17.17 25.92 -29.16
CA SER A 38 16.28 25.52 -30.24
C SER A 38 14.89 25.25 -29.67
N ALA A 39 13.98 26.11 -30.05
CA ALA A 39 12.56 25.93 -29.93
C ALA A 39 12.16 24.60 -30.59
N SER A 40 11.52 23.72 -29.87
CA SER A 40 10.90 22.52 -30.44
C SER A 40 9.40 22.59 -30.28
N THR A 41 8.83 22.81 -31.38
CA THR A 41 7.48 22.56 -31.89
C THR A 41 6.71 21.49 -31.11
N THR A 42 5.55 21.91 -30.70
CA THR A 42 4.39 21.12 -30.34
C THR A 42 4.11 20.03 -31.37
N GLY A 43 4.54 18.81 -31.09
CA GLY A 43 4.13 17.61 -31.81
C GLY A 43 3.09 16.90 -30.98
N GLY A 44 1.82 17.19 -31.20
CA GLY A 44 0.72 16.42 -30.69
C GLY A 44 0.73 15.02 -31.28
N SER A 45 1.31 14.05 -30.60
CA SER A 45 1.04 12.64 -30.88
C SER A 45 -0.23 12.26 -30.14
N SER A 46 -1.36 12.36 -30.84
CA SER A 46 -2.58 11.65 -30.47
C SER A 46 -2.31 10.14 -30.58
N SER A 47 -1.82 9.54 -29.52
CA SER A 47 -1.86 8.09 -29.38
C SER A 47 -3.32 7.72 -29.09
N THR A 48 -4.08 7.44 -30.13
CA THR A 48 -5.25 6.58 -30.08
C THR A 48 -4.73 5.16 -29.77
N GLY A 49 -4.38 4.93 -28.52
CA GLY A 49 -3.98 3.64 -27.99
C GLY A 49 -4.94 3.27 -26.90
N ALA A 50 -5.60 2.15 -27.09
CA ALA A 50 -6.31 1.33 -26.12
C ALA A 50 -6.64 2.04 -24.80
N SER A 51 -7.91 2.19 -24.49
CA SER A 51 -8.36 2.57 -23.14
C SER A 51 -7.79 1.58 -22.14
N GLY A 52 -6.56 1.79 -21.74
CA GLY A 52 -5.97 1.13 -20.60
C GLY A 52 -6.86 1.52 -19.42
N ALA A 53 -7.58 0.54 -18.89
CA ALA A 53 -8.36 0.75 -17.68
C ALA A 53 -7.42 1.41 -16.65
N ALA A 54 -7.80 2.57 -16.15
CA ALA A 54 -7.01 3.28 -15.16
C ALA A 54 -6.74 2.32 -14.00
N THR A 55 -5.49 2.16 -13.63
CA THR A 55 -5.08 1.29 -12.53
C THR A 55 -4.56 2.18 -11.43
N ILE A 56 -5.16 2.06 -10.26
CA ILE A 56 -4.72 2.81 -9.07
C ILE A 56 -3.45 2.14 -8.56
N ASP A 57 -2.39 2.93 -8.36
CA ASP A 57 -1.16 2.46 -7.70
C ASP A 57 -1.43 2.25 -6.20
N PRO A 58 -1.41 1.00 -5.70
CA PRO A 58 -1.73 0.70 -4.31
C PRO A 58 -0.73 1.30 -3.31
N CYS A 59 0.52 1.54 -3.70
CA CYS A 59 1.51 2.13 -2.81
C CYS A 59 1.38 3.64 -2.65
N SER A 60 0.64 4.30 -3.53
CA SER A 60 0.44 5.74 -3.48
C SER A 60 -0.79 6.17 -2.66
N VAL A 61 -1.70 5.25 -2.36
CA VAL A 61 -2.99 5.59 -1.75
C VAL A 61 -2.94 5.76 -0.23
N VAL A 62 -2.02 5.08 0.46
CA VAL A 62 -1.83 5.23 1.90
C VAL A 62 -0.64 6.15 2.15
N THR A 63 -0.92 7.40 2.41
CA THR A 63 0.09 8.44 2.70
C THR A 63 0.19 8.70 4.20
N ASP A 64 1.24 9.42 4.64
CA ASP A 64 1.37 9.86 6.04
C ASP A 64 0.13 10.67 6.48
N ALA A 65 -0.41 11.50 5.59
CA ALA A 65 -1.61 12.29 5.86
C ALA A 65 -2.86 11.42 6.08
N VAL A 66 -3.00 10.33 5.34
CA VAL A 66 -4.07 9.33 5.53
C VAL A 66 -3.87 8.59 6.84
N ALA A 67 -2.66 8.11 7.09
CA ALA A 67 -2.33 7.40 8.33
C ALA A 67 -2.58 8.27 9.57
N ALA A 68 -2.17 9.53 9.54
CA ALA A 68 -2.37 10.47 10.64
C ALA A 68 -3.84 10.72 10.98
N LYS A 69 -4.74 10.69 9.98
CA LYS A 69 -6.19 10.83 10.22
C LYS A 69 -6.80 9.65 10.97
N VAL A 70 -6.24 8.45 10.81
CA VAL A 70 -6.81 7.21 11.33
C VAL A 70 -6.09 6.72 12.58
N TYR A 71 -4.77 6.80 12.59
CA TYR A 71 -3.92 6.26 13.65
C TYR A 71 -3.31 7.32 14.56
N GLY A 72 -3.49 8.60 14.23
CA GLY A 72 -3.05 9.73 15.03
C GLY A 72 -1.86 10.49 14.44
N ALA A 73 -1.68 11.71 14.93
CA ALA A 73 -0.59 12.60 14.51
C ALA A 73 0.78 11.93 14.74
N GLY A 74 1.67 12.06 13.77
CA GLY A 74 3.01 11.46 13.80
C GLY A 74 3.10 10.06 13.22
N SER A 75 1.98 9.46 12.78
CA SER A 75 2.02 8.21 12.03
C SER A 75 2.73 8.45 10.70
N THR A 76 3.77 7.65 10.44
CA THR A 76 4.49 7.63 9.17
C THR A 76 4.31 6.30 8.48
N VAL A 77 4.32 6.31 7.16
CA VAL A 77 4.03 5.16 6.30
C VAL A 77 5.30 4.69 5.60
N THR A 78 5.54 3.40 5.64
CA THR A 78 6.56 2.73 4.81
C THR A 78 5.85 1.76 3.90
N THR A 79 6.12 1.85 2.60
CA THR A 79 5.49 1.02 1.57
C THR A 79 6.50 0.10 0.91
N SER A 80 6.07 -1.12 0.59
CA SER A 80 6.86 -2.11 -0.15
C SER A 80 6.01 -2.66 -1.29
N PRO A 81 6.26 -2.22 -2.54
CA PRO A 81 5.52 -2.70 -3.69
C PRO A 81 5.89 -4.15 -4.03
N SER A 82 4.91 -4.93 -4.47
CA SER A 82 5.13 -6.22 -5.10
C SER A 82 5.75 -6.08 -6.49
N SER A 83 6.32 -7.16 -7.01
CA SER A 83 6.93 -7.18 -8.34
C SER A 83 5.96 -6.88 -9.48
N ASP A 84 4.68 -7.21 -9.31
CA ASP A 84 3.60 -6.94 -10.26
C ASP A 84 3.00 -5.54 -10.13
N LYS A 85 3.41 -4.77 -9.10
CA LYS A 85 2.90 -3.44 -8.76
C LYS A 85 1.39 -3.37 -8.49
N MET A 86 0.74 -4.51 -8.35
CA MET A 86 -0.69 -4.58 -8.03
C MET A 86 -0.94 -4.67 -6.52
N HIS A 87 0.07 -5.07 -5.75
CA HIS A 87 0.00 -5.19 -4.30
C HIS A 87 1.02 -4.25 -3.65
N CYS A 88 0.68 -3.75 -2.50
CA CYS A 88 1.55 -2.97 -1.65
C CYS A 88 1.40 -3.39 -0.19
N SER A 89 2.50 -3.77 0.43
CA SER A 89 2.60 -3.90 1.87
C SER A 89 2.83 -2.54 2.50
N VAL A 90 2.04 -2.21 3.50
CA VAL A 90 2.06 -0.90 4.15
C VAL A 90 2.24 -1.06 5.65
N SER A 91 3.39 -0.62 6.14
CA SER A 91 3.69 -0.55 7.57
C SER A 91 3.48 0.87 8.06
N ILE A 92 2.79 1.03 9.19
CA ILE A 92 2.52 2.34 9.81
C ILE A 92 3.20 2.40 11.16
N LEU A 93 3.99 3.44 11.41
CA LEU A 93 4.68 3.62 12.68
C LEU A 93 3.66 3.67 13.84
N GLY A 94 3.87 2.84 14.86
CA GLY A 94 2.97 2.72 16.02
C GLY A 94 1.84 1.70 15.84
N VAL A 95 1.75 1.06 14.67
CA VAL A 95 0.80 -0.03 14.38
C VAL A 95 1.56 -1.35 14.32
N SER A 96 1.07 -2.37 15.05
CA SER A 96 1.78 -3.66 15.22
C SER A 96 1.49 -4.68 14.11
N TYR A 97 0.71 -4.33 13.13
CA TYR A 97 0.36 -5.17 11.99
C TYR A 97 0.65 -4.43 10.68
N GLU A 98 0.74 -5.18 9.62
CA GLU A 98 0.94 -4.69 8.26
C GLU A 98 -0.38 -4.71 7.49
N LEU A 99 -0.63 -3.66 6.73
CA LEU A 99 -1.75 -3.61 5.81
C LEU A 99 -1.30 -4.11 4.44
N ASN A 100 -2.16 -4.87 3.78
CA ASN A 100 -2.00 -5.22 2.38
C ASN A 100 -3.02 -4.44 1.55
N VAL A 101 -2.53 -3.69 0.59
CA VAL A 101 -3.36 -2.90 -0.33
C VAL A 101 -3.18 -3.47 -1.74
N LEU A 102 -4.30 -3.78 -2.38
CA LEU A 102 -4.35 -4.21 -3.77
C LEU A 102 -5.04 -3.14 -4.60
N GLY A 103 -4.41 -2.71 -5.68
CA GLY A 103 -4.99 -1.85 -6.71
C GLY A 103 -5.26 -2.64 -7.98
N GLY A 104 -6.27 -2.24 -8.73
CA GLY A 104 -6.59 -2.90 -9.98
C GLY A 104 -7.64 -2.16 -10.81
N PRO A 105 -7.89 -2.61 -12.04
CA PRO A 105 -8.93 -2.04 -12.88
C PRO A 105 -10.33 -2.30 -12.29
N ALA A 106 -11.25 -1.39 -12.52
CA ALA A 106 -12.63 -1.48 -12.03
C ALA A 106 -13.37 -2.74 -12.51
N SER A 107 -12.96 -3.32 -13.64
CA SER A 107 -13.50 -4.58 -14.18
C SER A 107 -13.30 -5.77 -13.25
N ASP A 108 -12.23 -5.77 -12.48
CA ASP A 108 -11.82 -6.89 -11.64
C ASP A 108 -12.54 -6.92 -10.28
N TYR A 109 -13.31 -5.88 -9.99
CA TYR A 109 -14.04 -5.77 -8.72
C TYR A 109 -14.90 -7.00 -8.39
N LYS A 110 -15.67 -7.50 -9.38
CA LYS A 110 -16.56 -8.66 -9.15
C LYS A 110 -15.78 -9.94 -8.85
N MET A 111 -14.69 -10.16 -9.58
CA MET A 111 -13.80 -11.28 -9.37
C MET A 111 -13.16 -11.17 -7.99
N GLN A 112 -12.55 -10.02 -7.69
CA GLN A 112 -11.90 -9.79 -6.40
C GLN A 112 -12.89 -9.95 -5.23
N LYS A 113 -14.11 -9.44 -5.35
CA LYS A 113 -15.17 -9.63 -4.35
C LYS A 113 -15.44 -11.11 -4.07
N SER A 114 -15.43 -11.96 -5.10
CA SER A 114 -15.76 -13.39 -4.96
C SER A 114 -14.62 -14.20 -4.32
N ILE A 115 -13.38 -13.79 -4.48
CA ILE A 115 -12.22 -14.54 -3.97
C ILE A 115 -11.66 -13.99 -2.65
N ALA A 116 -11.82 -12.69 -2.40
CA ALA A 116 -11.22 -12.03 -1.25
C ALA A 116 -12.00 -12.20 0.06
N PHE A 117 -13.26 -12.60 0.01
CA PHE A 117 -14.12 -12.57 1.18
C PHE A 117 -14.94 -13.85 1.41
N VAL A 118 -15.19 -14.11 2.68
CA VAL A 118 -16.20 -15.04 3.12
C VAL A 118 -17.44 -14.24 3.57
N ASN A 119 -18.57 -14.40 2.85
CA ASN A 119 -19.83 -13.71 3.14
C ASN A 119 -19.70 -12.17 3.29
N PRO A 120 -19.26 -11.46 2.25
CA PRO A 120 -19.09 -10.01 2.34
C PRO A 120 -20.45 -9.30 2.50
N THR A 121 -20.43 -8.23 3.29
CA THR A 121 -21.57 -7.32 3.49
C THR A 121 -21.38 -6.06 2.65
N ASN A 122 -22.44 -5.59 2.01
CA ASN A 122 -22.38 -4.31 1.29
C ASN A 122 -22.10 -3.15 2.26
N PHE A 123 -21.21 -2.27 1.84
CA PHE A 123 -20.82 -1.08 2.60
C PHE A 123 -21.17 0.17 1.79
N PRO A 124 -22.32 0.82 2.06
CA PRO A 124 -22.75 1.99 1.32
C PRO A 124 -21.93 3.23 1.66
N GLY A 125 -21.84 4.17 0.70
CA GLY A 125 -21.21 5.47 0.92
C GLY A 125 -19.71 5.53 0.60
N LEU A 126 -19.13 4.46 0.06
CA LEU A 126 -17.75 4.45 -0.36
C LEU A 126 -17.65 4.06 -1.84
N GLY A 127 -17.16 4.97 -2.67
CA GLY A 127 -17.06 4.77 -4.12
C GLY A 127 -18.42 4.48 -4.78
N LYS A 128 -18.39 3.75 -5.88
CA LYS A 128 -19.60 3.29 -6.58
C LYS A 128 -20.20 2.02 -5.98
N GLU A 129 -19.34 1.14 -5.53
CA GLU A 129 -19.68 -0.12 -4.86
C GLU A 129 -18.61 -0.41 -3.83
N ALA A 130 -19.00 -0.87 -2.66
CA ALA A 130 -18.07 -1.34 -1.64
C ALA A 130 -18.65 -2.51 -0.87
N VAL A 131 -17.74 -3.38 -0.39
CA VAL A 131 -18.04 -4.47 0.51
C VAL A 131 -16.99 -4.56 1.60
N ILE A 132 -17.42 -5.02 2.77
CA ILE A 132 -16.56 -5.32 3.91
C ILE A 132 -16.85 -6.75 4.37
N GLY A 133 -15.85 -7.45 4.85
CA GLY A 133 -16.01 -8.80 5.36
C GLY A 133 -14.72 -9.38 5.90
N LYS A 134 -14.79 -10.63 6.35
CA LYS A 134 -13.61 -11.39 6.73
C LYS A 134 -12.84 -11.77 5.47
N SER A 135 -11.53 -11.63 5.51
CA SER A 135 -10.68 -12.08 4.42
C SER A 135 -10.74 -13.61 4.27
N SER A 136 -10.69 -14.07 3.03
CA SER A 136 -10.71 -15.49 2.68
C SER A 136 -9.37 -16.21 2.89
N ASP A 137 -8.29 -15.47 3.10
CA ASP A 137 -6.92 -16.01 3.21
C ASP A 137 -6.63 -16.78 4.52
N ASN A 138 -7.65 -16.98 5.33
CA ASN A 138 -7.66 -17.89 6.47
C ASN A 138 -6.63 -17.58 7.59
N THR A 139 -6.02 -16.41 7.57
CA THR A 139 -4.99 -16.02 8.56
C THR A 139 -5.56 -15.46 9.86
N GLY A 140 -6.85 -15.66 10.13
CA GLY A 140 -7.48 -15.23 11.38
C GLY A 140 -8.56 -14.16 11.20
N ALA A 141 -8.76 -13.30 12.20
CA ALA A 141 -9.85 -12.35 12.29
C ALA A 141 -9.65 -11.05 11.48
N GLN A 142 -8.80 -11.08 10.46
CA GLN A 142 -8.53 -9.90 9.64
C GLN A 142 -9.74 -9.53 8.80
N LEU A 143 -10.06 -8.26 8.80
CA LEU A 143 -11.09 -7.69 7.95
C LEU A 143 -10.46 -7.22 6.64
N GLY A 144 -11.26 -7.27 5.57
CA GLY A 144 -10.97 -6.66 4.31
C GLY A 144 -12.08 -5.71 3.90
N LEU A 145 -11.72 -4.66 3.19
CA LEU A 145 -12.64 -3.72 2.57
C LEU A 145 -12.25 -3.55 1.10
N LEU A 146 -13.18 -3.81 0.22
CA LEU A 146 -13.02 -3.65 -1.23
C LEU A 146 -14.00 -2.60 -1.73
N TYR A 147 -13.53 -1.62 -2.48
CA TYR A 147 -14.39 -0.65 -3.12
C TYR A 147 -13.95 -0.35 -4.56
N ARG A 148 -14.90 0.12 -5.36
CA ARG A 148 -14.72 0.48 -6.76
C ARG A 148 -15.02 1.94 -6.98
N THR A 149 -14.15 2.60 -7.75
CA THR A 149 -14.32 3.96 -8.28
C THR A 149 -14.40 3.92 -9.81
N ASP A 150 -14.48 5.08 -10.46
CA ASP A 150 -14.31 5.18 -11.92
C ASP A 150 -12.88 4.87 -12.36
N GLY A 151 -11.90 5.21 -11.52
CA GLY A 151 -10.49 5.03 -11.82
C GLY A 151 -9.95 3.63 -11.54
N GLY A 152 -10.72 2.74 -10.88
CA GLY A 152 -10.23 1.41 -10.55
C GLY A 152 -10.91 0.82 -9.32
N MET A 153 -10.32 -0.23 -8.77
CA MET A 153 -10.70 -0.79 -7.48
C MET A 153 -9.54 -0.72 -6.50
N ILE A 154 -9.87 -0.69 -5.21
CA ILE A 154 -8.91 -0.81 -4.11
C ILE A 154 -9.44 -1.83 -3.12
N TYR A 155 -8.58 -2.77 -2.73
CA TYR A 155 -8.81 -3.71 -1.65
C TYR A 155 -7.80 -3.47 -0.53
N ILE A 156 -8.26 -3.33 0.69
CA ILE A 156 -7.44 -3.10 1.88
C ILE A 156 -7.69 -4.24 2.85
N GLN A 157 -6.63 -4.86 3.35
CA GLN A 157 -6.67 -5.98 4.28
C GLN A 157 -5.61 -5.80 5.36
N GLY A 158 -5.81 -6.44 6.52
CA GLY A 158 -4.84 -6.46 7.61
C GLY A 158 -5.33 -5.76 8.89
N GLU A 159 -6.32 -4.87 8.80
CA GLU A 159 -6.93 -4.24 9.95
C GLU A 159 -8.01 -5.15 10.56
N SER A 160 -8.00 -5.30 11.87
CA SER A 160 -9.02 -6.06 12.61
C SER A 160 -10.13 -5.19 13.19
N ASP A 161 -9.89 -3.89 13.31
CA ASP A 161 -10.87 -2.91 13.76
C ASP A 161 -11.64 -2.34 12.57
N GLN A 162 -12.92 -2.68 12.48
CA GLN A 162 -13.78 -2.23 11.39
C GLN A 162 -13.87 -0.71 11.29
N ALA A 163 -13.90 0.00 12.43
CA ALA A 163 -14.02 1.45 12.41
C ALA A 163 -12.76 2.09 11.82
N LYS A 164 -11.58 1.60 12.15
CA LYS A 164 -10.31 2.05 11.56
C LYS A 164 -10.22 1.71 10.08
N LEU A 165 -10.61 0.48 9.69
CA LEU A 165 -10.60 0.06 8.29
C LEU A 165 -11.51 0.94 7.43
N THR A 166 -12.71 1.26 7.91
CA THR A 166 -13.64 2.15 7.19
C THR A 166 -13.16 3.59 7.17
N ALA A 167 -12.56 4.09 8.25
CA ALA A 167 -11.97 5.42 8.29
C ALA A 167 -10.78 5.53 7.31
N LEU A 168 -9.94 4.48 7.23
CA LEU A 168 -8.81 4.41 6.30
C LEU A 168 -9.30 4.45 4.85
N ALA A 169 -10.27 3.61 4.49
CA ALA A 169 -10.83 3.57 3.15
C ALA A 169 -11.50 4.91 2.78
N GLY A 170 -12.23 5.53 3.70
CA GLY A 170 -12.82 6.86 3.51
C GLY A 170 -11.77 7.95 3.33
N ALA A 171 -10.67 7.91 4.09
CA ALA A 171 -9.57 8.86 3.95
C ALA A 171 -8.83 8.72 2.61
N ILE A 172 -8.68 7.49 2.11
CA ILE A 172 -8.10 7.22 0.78
C ILE A 172 -9.04 7.72 -0.32
N ALA A 173 -10.32 7.39 -0.25
CA ALA A 173 -11.30 7.80 -1.25
C ALA A 173 -11.47 9.34 -1.35
N ALA A 174 -11.18 10.06 -0.28
CA ALA A 174 -11.25 11.51 -0.26
C ALA A 174 -10.04 12.22 -0.92
N GLN A 175 -9.02 11.47 -1.38
CA GLN A 175 -7.86 12.01 -2.09
C GLN A 175 -8.08 12.09 -3.61
N GLY A 176 -9.02 11.34 -4.16
CA GLY A 176 -9.34 11.25 -5.60
C GLY A 176 -10.62 11.94 -5.93
#